data_f0d1a816f09d6354ebba87f969585174
#
_entry.id   f0d1a816f09d6354ebba87f969585174
#
_cell.length_a   1.000
_cell.length_b   1.000
_cell.length_c   1.000
_cell.angle_alpha   90.00
_cell.angle_beta   90.00
_cell.angle_gamma   90.00
#
_symmetry.space_group_name_H-M   'P 1'
#
loop_
_entity.id
_entity.type
_entity.pdbx_description
1 polymer ?
#
loop_
_entity_poly.entity_id
_entity_poly.type
_entity_poly.pdbx_seq_one_letter_code
_entity_poly.pdbx_strand_id
1 'polypeptide(L)'
;TKSEHRDQNQNIIFGRNPVIEALKSGRAVEKVLVSSSDGSARQIIAMAKEKGIPIVKTERQALDRIGGGASHQGVAAYVSAYAYAQMDDILAKAQSAGEEPFVIILDGLEDPHNLGAIMRTAECAGAHGIIIPKRNSCGLTETVAKTSAGAIEYMPCVKVSNIVRTIDELKT
;
A
#
# COMPACT_ATOMS: atom_id res chain seq x y z
N THR A 1 -25.63 -8.23 -9.90
CA THR A 1 -25.03 -6.98 -10.39
C THR A 1 -24.06 -6.50 -9.34
N LYS A 2 -22.80 -6.96 -9.42
CA LYS A 2 -21.69 -6.44 -8.64
C LYS A 2 -21.38 -5.05 -9.18
N SER A 3 -21.64 -4.04 -8.38
CA SER A 3 -21.24 -2.67 -8.65
C SER A 3 -19.71 -2.60 -8.70
N GLU A 4 -19.18 -2.37 -9.90
CA GLU A 4 -17.81 -1.95 -10.09
C GLU A 4 -17.66 -0.55 -9.49
N HIS A 5 -17.28 -0.48 -8.22
CA HIS A 5 -16.77 0.76 -7.65
C HIS A 5 -15.43 1.04 -8.32
N ARG A 6 -15.45 1.91 -9.32
CA ARG A 6 -14.26 2.57 -9.83
C ARG A 6 -13.66 3.37 -8.69
N ASP A 7 -12.61 2.85 -8.09
CA ASP A 7 -11.67 3.62 -7.28
C ASP A 7 -10.97 4.63 -8.19
N GLN A 8 -11.57 5.80 -8.37
CA GLN A 8 -11.08 6.87 -9.25
C GLN A 8 -9.86 7.62 -8.71
N ASN A 9 -9.20 7.11 -7.65
CA ASN A 9 -8.09 7.83 -7.00
C ASN A 9 -6.90 6.94 -6.64
N GLN A 10 -6.66 5.87 -7.39
CA GLN A 10 -5.41 5.12 -7.23
C GLN A 10 -4.38 5.64 -8.22
N ASN A 11 -3.22 6.09 -7.76
CA ASN A 11 -2.11 6.45 -8.62
C ASN A 11 -1.63 5.19 -9.35
N ILE A 12 -1.87 5.12 -10.66
CA ILE A 12 -1.46 4.00 -11.50
C ILE A 12 -0.37 4.50 -12.44
N ILE A 13 0.70 3.75 -12.55
CA ILE A 13 1.74 3.95 -13.54
C ILE A 13 1.69 2.84 -14.57
N PHE A 14 1.88 3.19 -15.85
CA PHE A 14 1.78 2.28 -16.98
C PHE A 14 3.12 2.16 -17.70
N GLY A 15 3.41 0.96 -18.21
CA GLY A 15 4.60 0.68 -18.99
C GLY A 15 5.74 0.08 -18.17
N ARG A 16 6.62 -0.65 -18.88
CA ARG A 16 7.69 -1.42 -18.25
C ARG A 16 8.73 -0.55 -17.56
N ASN A 17 9.22 0.49 -18.25
CA ASN A 17 10.25 1.36 -17.70
C ASN A 17 9.78 2.15 -16.47
N PRO A 18 8.60 2.82 -16.48
CA PRO A 18 8.09 3.50 -15.30
C PRO A 18 7.92 2.57 -14.10
N VAL A 19 7.45 1.33 -14.30
CA VAL A 19 7.29 0.35 -13.22
C VAL A 19 8.65 -0.10 -12.69
N ILE A 20 9.65 -0.34 -13.55
CA ILE A 20 11.01 -0.67 -13.12
C ILE A 20 11.61 0.47 -12.28
N GLU A 21 11.47 1.71 -12.73
CA GLU A 21 11.99 2.87 -12.00
C GLU A 21 11.29 3.05 -10.64
N ALA A 22 9.97 2.87 -10.57
CA ALA A 22 9.25 2.90 -9.31
C ALA A 22 9.73 1.82 -8.33
N LEU A 23 9.98 0.59 -8.84
CA LEU A 23 10.52 -0.50 -8.03
C LEU A 23 11.96 -0.24 -7.55
N LYS A 24 12.80 0.45 -8.36
CA LYS A 24 14.17 0.81 -8.00
C LYS A 24 14.25 2.00 -7.04
N SER A 25 13.45 3.03 -7.25
CA SER A 25 13.49 4.29 -6.49
C SER A 25 12.98 4.16 -5.04
N GLY A 26 12.46 2.98 -4.66
CA GLY A 26 11.85 2.79 -3.33
C GLY A 26 10.47 3.40 -3.19
N ARG A 27 9.85 3.86 -4.29
CA ARG A 27 8.46 4.30 -4.28
C ARG A 27 7.55 3.19 -3.78
N ALA A 28 6.58 3.53 -2.95
CA ALA A 28 5.65 2.56 -2.38
C ALA A 28 4.73 1.99 -3.47
N VAL A 29 5.11 0.82 -4.01
CA VAL A 29 4.32 0.07 -4.99
C VAL A 29 3.40 -0.88 -4.24
N GLU A 30 2.08 -0.74 -4.45
CA GLU A 30 1.05 -1.51 -3.78
C GLU A 30 0.86 -2.89 -4.40
N LYS A 31 0.80 -2.92 -5.72
CA LYS A 31 0.68 -4.15 -6.52
C LYS A 31 1.13 -3.91 -7.95
N VAL A 32 1.56 -4.96 -8.61
CA VAL A 32 1.95 -4.95 -10.02
C VAL A 32 0.95 -5.79 -10.81
N LEU A 33 0.44 -5.24 -11.91
CA LEU A 33 -0.41 -5.94 -12.88
C LEU A 33 0.44 -6.36 -14.07
N VAL A 34 0.36 -7.61 -14.48
CA VAL A 34 1.08 -8.14 -15.63
C VAL A 34 0.17 -8.95 -16.54
N SER A 35 0.21 -8.70 -17.85
CA SER A 35 -0.50 -9.48 -18.86
C SER A 35 0.39 -10.44 -19.63
N SER A 36 1.72 -10.34 -19.44
CA SER A 36 2.70 -11.25 -20.02
C SER A 36 3.87 -11.48 -19.07
N SER A 37 4.64 -12.54 -19.31
CA SER A 37 5.82 -12.87 -18.51
C SER A 37 7.09 -12.96 -19.36
N ASP A 38 7.13 -12.23 -20.47
CA ASP A 38 8.26 -12.18 -21.40
C ASP A 38 9.21 -11.01 -21.12
N GLY A 39 10.42 -11.08 -21.62
CA GLY A 39 11.40 -10.01 -21.61
C GLY A 39 11.49 -9.26 -20.27
N SER A 40 11.37 -7.94 -20.31
CA SER A 40 11.46 -7.08 -19.12
C SER A 40 10.29 -7.24 -18.16
N ALA A 41 9.16 -7.82 -18.56
CA ALA A 41 8.09 -8.18 -17.63
C ALA A 41 8.56 -9.25 -16.63
N ARG A 42 9.41 -10.19 -17.06
CA ARG A 42 10.04 -11.17 -16.17
C ARG A 42 10.95 -10.53 -15.11
N GLN A 43 11.71 -9.49 -15.50
CA GLN A 43 12.51 -8.70 -14.56
C GLN A 43 11.65 -8.00 -13.53
N ILE A 44 10.54 -7.36 -13.95
CA ILE A 44 9.59 -6.70 -13.05
C ILE A 44 8.99 -7.69 -12.05
N ILE A 45 8.60 -8.88 -12.53
CA ILE A 45 8.08 -9.95 -11.68
C ILE A 45 9.11 -10.38 -10.62
N ALA A 46 10.39 -10.54 -11.02
CA ALA A 46 11.46 -10.90 -10.10
C ALA A 46 11.68 -9.83 -9.02
N MET A 47 11.78 -8.56 -9.42
CA MET A 47 11.94 -7.43 -8.50
C MET A 47 10.76 -7.27 -7.53
N ALA A 48 9.53 -7.44 -8.03
CA ALA A 48 8.33 -7.36 -7.20
C ALA A 48 8.28 -8.51 -6.16
N LYS A 49 8.67 -9.73 -6.56
CA LYS A 49 8.78 -10.88 -5.64
C LYS A 49 9.81 -10.65 -4.55
N GLU A 50 10.99 -10.16 -4.90
CA GLU A 50 12.07 -9.86 -3.96
C GLU A 50 11.61 -8.86 -2.88
N LYS A 51 10.83 -7.84 -3.30
CA LYS A 51 10.27 -6.81 -2.41
C LYS A 51 8.97 -7.24 -1.70
N GLY A 52 8.48 -8.46 -1.95
CA GLY A 52 7.22 -8.96 -1.40
C GLY A 52 5.97 -8.19 -1.88
N ILE A 53 6.07 -7.55 -3.07
CA ILE A 53 4.97 -6.80 -3.67
C ILE A 53 4.02 -7.78 -4.37
N PRO A 54 2.69 -7.70 -4.13
CA PRO A 54 1.70 -8.52 -4.80
C PRO A 54 1.73 -8.38 -6.32
N ILE A 55 1.70 -9.51 -7.03
CA ILE A 55 1.65 -9.57 -8.49
C ILE A 55 0.31 -10.17 -8.89
N VAL A 56 -0.44 -9.44 -9.71
CA VAL A 56 -1.73 -9.86 -10.25
C VAL A 56 -1.58 -10.10 -11.74
N LYS A 57 -1.82 -11.34 -12.16
CA LYS A 57 -1.95 -11.66 -13.59
C LYS A 57 -3.29 -11.14 -14.09
N THR A 58 -3.29 -10.44 -15.20
CA THR A 58 -4.47 -9.84 -15.79
C THR A 58 -4.44 -9.98 -17.31
N GLU A 59 -5.58 -9.83 -17.94
CA GLU A 59 -5.67 -9.80 -19.39
C GLU A 59 -5.24 -8.44 -19.95
N ARG A 60 -4.70 -8.41 -21.16
CA ARG A 60 -4.29 -7.17 -21.83
C ARG A 60 -5.45 -6.19 -21.96
N GLN A 61 -6.63 -6.68 -22.30
CA GLN A 61 -7.85 -5.87 -22.41
C GLN A 61 -8.23 -5.17 -21.09
N ALA A 62 -7.94 -5.80 -19.95
CA ALA A 62 -8.16 -5.16 -18.65
C ALA A 62 -7.21 -3.98 -18.42
N LEU A 63 -5.94 -4.11 -18.83
CA LEU A 63 -4.98 -3.02 -18.79
C LEU A 63 -5.35 -1.88 -19.76
N ASP A 64 -5.84 -2.21 -20.96
CA ASP A 64 -6.34 -1.23 -21.94
C ASP A 64 -7.50 -0.41 -21.36
N ARG A 65 -8.44 -1.07 -20.67
CA ARG A 65 -9.59 -0.41 -20.02
C ARG A 65 -9.18 0.51 -18.87
N ILE A 66 -8.23 0.06 -18.04
CA ILE A 66 -7.74 0.87 -16.91
C ILE A 66 -6.89 2.04 -17.43
N GLY A 67 -6.09 1.80 -18.47
CA GLY A 67 -5.13 2.76 -19.00
C GLY A 67 -5.75 3.86 -19.86
N GLY A 68 -6.99 3.67 -20.36
CA GLY A 68 -7.67 4.70 -21.15
C GLY A 68 -6.87 5.21 -22.36
N GLY A 69 -6.05 4.34 -22.99
CA GLY A 69 -5.17 4.69 -24.12
C GLY A 69 -3.69 4.87 -23.73
N ALA A 70 -3.34 4.70 -22.46
CA ALA A 70 -1.94 4.72 -22.03
C ALA A 70 -1.16 3.51 -22.58
N SER A 71 0.09 3.75 -23.00
CA SER A 71 0.98 2.69 -23.47
C SER A 71 1.48 1.85 -22.30
N HIS A 72 0.76 0.80 -21.93
CA HIS A 72 1.07 -0.04 -20.77
C HIS A 72 2.08 -1.17 -21.07
N GLN A 73 2.32 -1.54 -22.32
CA GLN A 73 3.26 -2.60 -22.72
C GLN A 73 3.08 -3.92 -21.94
N GLY A 74 1.83 -4.23 -21.54
CA GLY A 74 1.48 -5.40 -20.75
C GLY A 74 1.79 -5.33 -19.25
N VAL A 75 2.14 -4.14 -18.72
CA VAL A 75 2.48 -3.93 -17.31
C VAL A 75 1.90 -2.61 -16.80
N ALA A 76 1.36 -2.65 -15.59
CA ALA A 76 0.99 -1.46 -14.82
C ALA A 76 1.29 -1.71 -13.33
N ALA A 77 1.40 -0.65 -12.55
CA ALA A 77 1.53 -0.76 -11.10
C ALA A 77 0.68 0.29 -10.40
N TYR A 78 0.04 -0.14 -9.32
CA TYR A 78 -0.57 0.77 -8.36
C TYR A 78 0.49 1.24 -7.38
N VAL A 79 0.56 2.54 -7.17
CA VAL A 79 1.52 3.15 -6.25
C VAL A 79 0.78 3.94 -5.19
N SER A 80 1.36 3.97 -3.99
CA SER A 80 0.81 4.79 -2.91
C SER A 80 1.04 6.27 -3.19
N ALA A 81 0.08 7.10 -2.82
CA ALA A 81 0.23 8.55 -2.80
C ALA A 81 1.07 9.02 -1.60
N TYR A 82 1.15 8.19 -0.55
CA TYR A 82 1.81 8.48 0.72
C TYR A 82 2.87 7.41 1.03
N ALA A 83 3.92 7.82 1.70
CA ALA A 83 4.98 6.91 2.14
C ALA A 83 4.49 6.05 3.32
N TYR A 84 4.93 4.78 3.34
CA TYR A 84 4.80 3.94 4.52
C TYR A 84 5.95 4.18 5.47
N ALA A 85 5.65 4.13 6.77
CA ALA A 85 6.62 4.21 7.84
C ALA A 85 7.33 2.86 8.06
N GLN A 86 8.40 2.89 8.84
CA GLN A 86 9.05 1.69 9.37
C GLN A 86 8.59 1.45 10.81
N MET A 87 8.80 0.24 11.33
CA MET A 87 8.42 -0.09 12.72
C MET A 87 9.10 0.83 13.73
N ASP A 88 10.37 1.17 13.48
CA ASP A 88 11.15 2.07 14.33
C ASP A 88 10.53 3.46 14.43
N ASP A 89 9.81 3.94 13.41
CA ASP A 89 9.12 5.23 13.44
C ASP A 89 7.98 5.23 14.46
N ILE A 90 7.24 4.12 14.58
CA ILE A 90 6.18 3.95 15.58
C ILE A 90 6.77 3.94 16.99
N LEU A 91 7.83 3.17 17.19
CA LEU A 91 8.49 3.06 18.49
C LEU A 91 9.14 4.37 18.91
N ALA A 92 9.77 5.09 17.97
CA ALA A 92 10.34 6.40 18.21
C ALA A 92 9.28 7.45 18.59
N LYS A 93 8.09 7.40 17.97
CA LYS A 93 6.96 8.27 18.32
C LYS A 93 6.53 8.05 19.78
N ALA A 94 6.38 6.81 20.20
CA ALA A 94 6.04 6.46 21.59
C ALA A 94 7.10 6.91 22.58
N GLN A 95 8.36 6.61 22.28
CA GLN A 95 9.50 7.02 23.11
C GLN A 95 9.60 8.54 23.26
N SER A 96 9.37 9.29 22.18
CA SER A 96 9.40 10.76 22.19
C SER A 96 8.26 11.34 23.03
N ALA A 97 7.12 10.66 23.12
CA ALA A 97 6.01 11.03 23.98
C ALA A 97 6.23 10.61 25.45
N GLY A 98 7.22 9.76 25.73
CA GLY A 98 7.42 9.18 27.06
C GLY A 98 6.34 8.17 27.44
N GLU A 99 5.73 7.51 26.45
CA GLU A 99 4.60 6.61 26.59
C GLU A 99 4.95 5.19 26.13
N GLU A 100 4.23 4.22 26.66
CA GLU A 100 4.27 2.85 26.16
C GLU A 100 3.68 2.79 24.75
N PRO A 101 4.24 1.98 23.82
CA PRO A 101 3.74 1.90 22.46
C PRO A 101 2.28 1.45 22.39
N PHE A 102 1.41 2.32 21.88
CA PHE A 102 0.02 1.98 21.56
C PHE A 102 -0.09 1.84 20.04
N VAL A 103 -0.20 0.60 19.57
CA VAL A 103 -0.21 0.24 18.15
C VAL A 103 -1.53 -0.43 17.77
N ILE A 104 -2.12 -0.01 16.68
CA ILE A 104 -3.36 -0.58 16.13
C ILE A 104 -2.99 -1.48 14.95
N ILE A 105 -3.45 -2.72 14.98
CA ILE A 105 -3.23 -3.69 13.90
C ILE A 105 -4.56 -3.94 13.19
N LEU A 106 -4.58 -3.71 11.87
CA LEU A 106 -5.76 -3.87 11.03
C LEU A 106 -5.52 -5.03 10.07
N ASP A 107 -6.21 -6.15 10.28
CA ASP A 107 -6.13 -7.31 9.41
C ASP A 107 -7.36 -7.39 8.50
N GLY A 108 -7.12 -7.54 7.19
CA GLY A 108 -8.17 -7.71 6.20
C GLY A 108 -9.02 -6.47 5.91
N LEU A 109 -8.55 -5.27 6.23
CA LEU A 109 -9.27 -4.02 5.98
C LEU A 109 -9.02 -3.52 4.55
N GLU A 110 -10.02 -3.65 3.68
CA GLU A 110 -9.90 -3.31 2.25
C GLU A 110 -10.57 -1.97 1.87
N ASP A 111 -11.46 -1.43 2.72
CA ASP A 111 -12.17 -0.19 2.45
C ASP A 111 -11.33 1.04 2.87
N PRO A 112 -10.96 1.93 1.91
CA PRO A 112 -10.18 3.13 2.20
C PRO A 112 -10.93 4.15 3.08
N HIS A 113 -12.26 4.21 3.03
CA HIS A 113 -13.03 5.08 3.91
C HIS A 113 -12.91 4.63 5.37
N ASN A 114 -12.97 3.33 5.61
CA ASN A 114 -12.81 2.76 6.94
C ASN A 114 -11.39 2.98 7.46
N LEU A 115 -10.36 2.78 6.62
CA LEU A 115 -8.97 3.05 7.03
C LEU A 115 -8.77 4.51 7.44
N GLY A 116 -9.27 5.44 6.64
CA GLY A 116 -9.17 6.87 6.98
C GLY A 116 -9.90 7.23 8.27
N ALA A 117 -11.10 6.69 8.49
CA ALA A 117 -11.86 6.90 9.72
C ALA A 117 -11.13 6.33 10.96
N ILE A 118 -10.54 5.13 10.82
CA ILE A 118 -9.75 4.51 11.88
C ILE A 118 -8.49 5.34 12.18
N MET A 119 -7.76 5.80 11.15
CA MET A 119 -6.59 6.65 11.32
C MET A 119 -6.91 7.92 12.11
N ARG A 120 -8.02 8.58 11.77
CA ARG A 120 -8.48 9.77 12.50
C ARG A 120 -8.79 9.46 13.97
N THR A 121 -9.49 8.37 14.23
CA THR A 121 -9.83 7.96 15.60
C THR A 121 -8.58 7.55 16.38
N ALA A 122 -7.67 6.82 15.75
CA ALA A 122 -6.39 6.39 16.32
C ALA A 122 -5.53 7.59 16.75
N GLU A 123 -5.44 8.61 15.88
CA GLU A 123 -4.70 9.84 16.20
C GLU A 123 -5.31 10.57 17.40
N CYS A 124 -6.64 10.71 17.43
CA CYS A 124 -7.34 11.32 18.57
C CYS A 124 -7.20 10.49 19.86
N ALA A 125 -7.06 9.18 19.76
CA ALA A 125 -6.90 8.28 20.90
C ALA A 125 -5.44 8.20 21.41
N GLY A 126 -4.50 8.88 20.76
CA GLY A 126 -3.09 8.86 21.12
C GLY A 126 -2.35 7.59 20.66
N ALA A 127 -2.82 6.89 19.64
CA ALA A 127 -2.07 5.79 19.07
C ALA A 127 -0.77 6.27 18.40
N HIS A 128 0.27 5.45 18.48
CA HIS A 128 1.58 5.78 17.93
C HIS A 128 1.77 5.30 16.50
N GLY A 129 0.95 4.35 16.05
CA GLY A 129 1.01 3.86 14.68
C GLY A 129 -0.04 2.81 14.36
N ILE A 130 -0.16 2.55 13.05
CA ILE A 130 -1.06 1.54 12.49
C ILE A 130 -0.22 0.54 11.70
N ILE A 131 -0.54 -0.75 11.84
CA ILE A 131 0.06 -1.84 11.08
C ILE A 131 -1.02 -2.47 10.21
N ILE A 132 -0.70 -2.64 8.92
CA ILE A 132 -1.54 -3.33 7.94
C ILE A 132 -0.77 -4.42 7.22
N PRO A 133 -1.42 -5.49 6.74
CA PRO A 133 -0.74 -6.49 5.93
C PRO A 133 -0.45 -5.98 4.52
N LYS A 134 0.56 -6.57 3.85
CA LYS A 134 0.84 -6.29 2.44
C LYS A 134 -0.22 -6.81 1.49
N ARG A 135 -1.02 -7.79 1.92
CA ARG A 135 -2.10 -8.40 1.13
C ARG A 135 -3.42 -8.24 1.86
N ASN A 136 -4.52 -8.22 1.11
CA ASN A 136 -5.88 -8.09 1.64
C ASN A 136 -6.04 -6.84 2.54
N SER A 137 -5.44 -5.73 2.11
CA SER A 137 -5.60 -4.43 2.76
C SER A 137 -5.63 -3.32 1.72
N CYS A 138 -6.31 -2.25 2.01
CA CYS A 138 -6.22 -1.04 1.19
C CYS A 138 -4.88 -0.34 1.41
N GLY A 139 -4.42 0.40 0.40
CA GLY A 139 -3.25 1.24 0.50
C GLY A 139 -3.56 2.64 1.02
N LEU A 140 -2.50 3.44 1.24
CA LEU A 140 -2.63 4.86 1.58
C LEU A 140 -2.97 5.66 0.31
N THR A 141 -4.27 5.78 0.03
CA THR A 141 -4.82 6.46 -1.14
C THR A 141 -5.24 7.90 -0.79
N GLU A 142 -5.55 8.70 -1.82
CA GLU A 142 -6.14 10.02 -1.60
C GLU A 142 -7.49 9.95 -0.88
N THR A 143 -8.25 8.87 -1.04
CA THR A 143 -9.49 8.64 -0.31
C THR A 143 -9.20 8.50 1.19
N VAL A 144 -8.16 7.73 1.57
CA VAL A 144 -7.72 7.63 2.97
C VAL A 144 -7.28 8.99 3.50
N ALA A 145 -6.55 9.79 2.72
CA ALA A 145 -6.14 11.12 3.11
C ALA A 145 -7.34 12.04 3.42
N LYS A 146 -8.32 12.04 2.52
CA LYS A 146 -9.56 12.83 2.71
C LYS A 146 -10.35 12.40 3.94
N THR A 147 -10.56 11.09 4.10
CA THR A 147 -11.38 10.55 5.20
C THR A 147 -10.69 10.56 6.54
N SER A 148 -9.35 10.57 6.55
CA SER A 148 -8.56 10.72 7.78
C SER A 148 -8.51 12.16 8.32
N ALA A 149 -9.02 13.14 7.55
CA ALA A 149 -9.02 14.55 7.93
C ALA A 149 -7.63 15.07 8.36
N GLY A 150 -6.59 14.65 7.65
CA GLY A 150 -5.20 15.03 7.90
C GLY A 150 -4.43 14.10 8.85
N ALA A 151 -5.08 13.15 9.52
CA ALA A 151 -4.38 12.22 10.41
C ALA A 151 -3.32 11.36 9.70
N ILE A 152 -3.46 11.14 8.39
CA ILE A 152 -2.48 10.41 7.57
C ILE A 152 -1.07 11.02 7.64
N GLU A 153 -0.95 12.33 7.87
CA GLU A 153 0.34 13.03 7.94
C GLU A 153 1.06 12.79 9.29
N TYR A 154 0.33 12.41 10.33
CA TYR A 154 0.82 12.27 11.70
C TYR A 154 0.81 10.84 12.22
N MET A 155 0.05 9.96 11.56
CA MET A 155 -0.12 8.56 11.96
C MET A 155 0.79 7.64 11.13
N PRO A 156 1.95 7.19 11.67
CA PRO A 156 2.79 6.22 10.97
C PRO A 156 1.99 4.97 10.62
N CYS A 157 2.05 4.56 9.35
CA CYS A 157 1.40 3.35 8.86
C CYS A 157 2.46 2.41 8.28
N VAL A 158 2.56 1.21 8.84
CA VAL A 158 3.57 0.20 8.47
C VAL A 158 2.91 -0.96 7.75
N LYS A 159 3.53 -1.42 6.67
CA LYS A 159 3.11 -2.64 5.95
C LYS A 159 3.97 -3.83 6.32
N VAL A 160 3.33 -4.90 6.75
CA VAL A 160 4.01 -6.15 7.16
C VAL A 160 3.58 -7.33 6.29
N SER A 161 4.49 -8.29 6.11
CA SER A 161 4.21 -9.51 5.35
C SER A 161 3.46 -10.56 6.16
N ASN A 162 3.60 -10.54 7.49
CA ASN A 162 3.00 -11.52 8.41
C ASN A 162 2.66 -10.83 9.74
N ILE A 163 1.36 -10.66 9.99
CA ILE A 163 0.87 -9.99 11.21
C ILE A 163 1.21 -10.79 12.47
N VAL A 164 1.04 -12.11 12.46
CA VAL A 164 1.31 -12.96 13.63
C VAL A 164 2.76 -12.81 14.07
N ARG A 165 3.69 -12.96 13.14
CA ARG A 165 5.11 -12.76 13.40
C ARG A 165 5.42 -11.35 13.92
N THR A 166 4.79 -10.33 13.36
CA THR A 166 4.97 -8.95 13.81
C THR A 166 4.47 -8.74 15.24
N ILE A 167 3.34 -9.36 15.60
CA ILE A 167 2.83 -9.33 16.97
C ILE A 167 3.81 -9.99 17.94
N ASP A 168 4.39 -11.13 17.55
CA ASP A 168 5.36 -11.84 18.40
C ASP A 168 6.65 -11.00 18.58
N GLU A 169 7.12 -10.34 17.51
CA GLU A 169 8.26 -9.43 17.57
C GLU A 169 8.01 -8.19 18.44
N LEU A 170 6.78 -7.68 18.49
CA LEU A 170 6.41 -6.52 19.34
C LEU A 170 6.23 -6.86 20.82
N LYS A 171 6.11 -8.13 21.18
CA LYS A 171 5.98 -8.60 22.58
C LYS A 171 7.32 -8.83 23.29
N THR A 172 8.41 -8.81 22.53
CA THR A 172 9.77 -9.03 23.07
C THR A 172 10.45 -7.72 23.36
#